data_cd3b02e80d26926b6bf2ebd8a0708f3a
#
_entry.id   cd3b02e80d26926b6bf2ebd8a0708f3a
#
_cell.length_a   1.000
_cell.length_b   1.000
_cell.length_c   1.000
_cell.angle_alpha   90.00
_cell.angle_beta   90.00
_cell.angle_gamma   90.00
#
_symmetry.space_group_name_H-M   'P 1'
#
loop_
_entity.id
_entity.type
_entity.pdbx_description
1 polymer ?
#
loop_
_entity_poly.entity_id
_entity_poly.type
_entity_poly.pdbx_seq_one_letter_code
_entity_poly.pdbx_strand_id
1 'polypeptide(L)'
;TGIALHVGTFIQDVMTQYAQPRPWIILQEGGDNTYVSSAMPQKRNPGLLINTRKAASTVFGDAQTMLIRAHNIAPGFSDPKGASYWPTMEQTLAMLKSFDKCLTALRINPKRALEELNLDWTASQEVADVLMREYKLPFRVGHHFASQVVGYARTHDIKPLDFPYAEAKRIYSEVIKSEYPTGNPNLPMSEEQFKATLNPIEIIKNLSLIHISEPTRLALIS
;
A
#
# COMPACT_ATOMS: atom_id res chain seq x y z
N THR A 1 8.78 13.68 -15.15
CA THR A 1 7.34 13.60 -14.82
C THR A 1 7.03 12.42 -13.92
N GLY A 2 7.27 11.15 -14.34
CA GLY A 2 6.91 9.95 -13.60
C GLY A 2 7.53 9.88 -12.20
N ILE A 3 8.82 10.15 -12.07
CA ILE A 3 9.53 10.15 -10.77
C ILE A 3 8.88 11.15 -9.80
N ALA A 4 8.55 12.36 -10.24
CA ALA A 4 7.94 13.37 -9.39
C ALA A 4 6.54 12.94 -8.90
N LEU A 5 5.75 12.27 -9.76
CA LEU A 5 4.46 11.71 -9.35
C LEU A 5 4.64 10.64 -8.28
N HIS A 6 5.55 9.68 -8.45
CA HIS A 6 5.79 8.63 -7.46
C HIS A 6 6.28 9.19 -6.12
N VAL A 7 7.21 10.16 -6.15
CA VAL A 7 7.64 10.84 -4.92
C VAL A 7 6.46 11.52 -4.22
N GLY A 8 5.63 12.25 -5.00
CA GLY A 8 4.45 12.93 -4.46
C GLY A 8 3.44 11.96 -3.84
N THR A 9 3.14 10.84 -4.51
CA THR A 9 2.22 9.80 -4.04
C THR A 9 2.74 9.15 -2.76
N PHE A 10 4.00 8.70 -2.73
CA PHE A 10 4.60 8.12 -1.54
C PHE A 10 4.52 9.06 -0.32
N ILE A 11 4.88 10.33 -0.53
CA ILE A 11 4.81 11.32 0.57
C ILE A 11 3.37 11.52 1.02
N GLN A 12 2.40 11.53 0.11
CA GLN A 12 0.99 11.66 0.47
C GLN A 12 0.51 10.48 1.34
N ASP A 13 0.92 9.25 1.03
CA ASP A 13 0.59 8.06 1.82
C ASP A 13 1.18 8.16 3.23
N VAL A 14 2.46 8.54 3.34
CA VAL A 14 3.10 8.78 4.64
C VAL A 14 2.38 9.90 5.42
N MET A 15 1.99 10.99 4.76
CA MET A 15 1.28 12.10 5.41
C MET A 15 -0.12 11.71 5.88
N THR A 16 -0.80 10.82 5.18
CA THR A 16 -2.10 10.27 5.59
C THR A 16 -1.95 9.52 6.92
N GLN A 17 -0.91 8.71 7.05
CA GLN A 17 -0.60 8.05 8.32
C GLN A 17 -0.16 9.06 9.41
N TYR A 18 0.68 10.02 9.05
CA TYR A 18 1.16 11.04 9.98
C TYR A 18 0.02 11.87 10.62
N ALA A 19 -1.09 12.04 9.90
CA ALA A 19 -2.27 12.78 10.36
C ALA A 19 -3.16 11.98 11.33
N GLN A 20 -2.94 10.67 11.50
CA GLN A 20 -3.72 9.86 12.42
C GLN A 20 -3.45 10.23 13.88
N PRO A 21 -4.43 10.06 14.79
CA PRO A 21 -4.24 10.32 16.23
C PRO A 21 -3.10 9.49 16.86
N ARG A 22 -2.90 8.27 16.35
CA ARG A 22 -1.85 7.33 16.77
C ARG A 22 -1.12 6.79 15.53
N PRO A 23 -0.27 7.60 14.88
CA PRO A 23 0.42 7.18 13.66
C PRO A 23 1.40 6.05 13.97
N TRP A 24 1.57 5.12 13.02
CA TRP A 24 2.58 4.08 13.11
C TRP A 24 3.85 4.43 12.30
N ILE A 25 3.80 5.47 11.47
CA ILE A 25 4.94 6.04 10.77
C ILE A 25 5.02 7.54 11.02
N ILE A 26 6.18 8.02 11.41
CA ILE A 26 6.47 9.43 11.70
C ILE A 26 7.86 9.79 11.18
N LEU A 27 8.20 11.08 11.19
CA LEU A 27 9.59 11.54 11.02
C LEU A 27 10.29 11.62 12.36
N GLN A 28 11.60 11.39 12.36
CA GLN A 28 12.45 11.76 13.46
C GLN A 28 12.32 13.27 13.71
N GLU A 29 12.03 13.65 14.96
CA GLU A 29 11.85 15.06 15.34
C GLU A 29 13.16 15.84 15.27
N GLY A 30 13.03 17.15 15.02
CA GLY A 30 14.12 18.11 15.05
C GLY A 30 14.72 18.44 13.67
N GLY A 31 15.63 19.41 13.67
CA GLY A 31 16.25 19.93 12.44
C GLY A 31 15.21 20.41 11.43
N ASP A 32 15.47 20.11 10.16
CA ASP A 32 14.56 20.44 9.06
C ASP A 32 13.41 19.44 8.91
N ASN A 33 13.39 18.34 9.70
CA ASN A 33 12.42 17.27 9.54
C ASN A 33 11.01 17.71 9.98
N THR A 34 10.94 18.37 11.15
CA THR A 34 9.67 18.78 11.75
C THR A 34 9.76 20.20 12.32
N TYR A 35 8.63 20.88 12.36
CA TYR A 35 8.50 22.16 13.06
C TYR A 35 7.28 22.19 13.98
N VAL A 36 7.39 22.95 15.06
CA VAL A 36 6.33 23.08 16.05
C VAL A 36 5.24 24.02 15.54
N SER A 37 3.98 23.71 15.85
CA SER A 37 2.88 24.61 15.60
C SER A 37 2.91 25.81 16.54
N SER A 38 2.62 27.01 16.03
CA SER A 38 2.51 28.21 16.84
C SER A 38 1.30 28.21 17.80
N ALA A 39 0.25 27.43 17.47
CA ALA A 39 -1.01 27.38 18.23
C ALA A 39 -1.14 26.14 19.11
N MET A 40 -0.53 25.01 18.72
CA MET A 40 -0.66 23.71 19.38
C MET A 40 0.71 23.16 19.76
N PRO A 41 1.15 23.25 21.02
CA PRO A 41 2.51 22.87 21.42
C PRO A 41 2.85 21.39 21.15
N GLN A 42 1.88 20.49 21.17
CA GLN A 42 2.06 19.06 20.92
C GLN A 42 2.16 18.71 19.42
N LYS A 43 1.73 19.63 18.52
CA LYS A 43 1.69 19.35 17.08
C LYS A 43 3.09 19.48 16.48
N ARG A 44 3.54 18.41 15.83
CA ARG A 44 4.76 18.37 15.02
C ARG A 44 4.36 18.31 13.55
N ASN A 45 4.67 19.37 12.81
CA ASN A 45 4.39 19.40 11.37
C ASN A 45 5.55 18.75 10.61
N PRO A 46 5.29 17.86 9.65
CA PRO A 46 6.33 17.17 8.89
C PRO A 46 6.88 18.06 7.79
N GLY A 47 7.71 19.06 8.18
CA GLY A 47 8.23 20.09 7.27
C GLY A 47 8.97 19.51 6.07
N LEU A 48 9.81 18.50 6.30
CA LEU A 48 10.58 17.85 5.26
C LEU A 48 9.66 17.17 4.22
N LEU A 49 8.63 16.44 4.65
CA LEU A 49 7.64 15.83 3.74
C LEU A 49 6.89 16.90 2.92
N ILE A 50 6.42 17.96 3.60
CA ILE A 50 5.68 19.03 2.95
C ILE A 50 6.54 19.70 1.87
N ASN A 51 7.78 20.03 2.17
CA ASN A 51 8.68 20.70 1.25
C ASN A 51 9.08 19.80 0.08
N THR A 52 9.33 18.52 0.33
CA THR A 52 9.65 17.55 -0.73
C THR A 52 8.46 17.35 -1.66
N ARG A 53 7.23 17.29 -1.15
CA ARG A 53 6.03 17.20 -1.98
C ARG A 53 5.82 18.45 -2.84
N LYS A 54 6.07 19.65 -2.29
CA LYS A 54 6.04 20.88 -3.07
C LYS A 54 7.08 20.85 -4.20
N ALA A 55 8.31 20.42 -3.89
CA ALA A 55 9.35 20.26 -4.89
C ALA A 55 8.96 19.29 -6.01
N ALA A 56 8.34 18.15 -5.66
CA ALA A 56 7.82 17.18 -6.63
C ALA A 56 6.75 17.80 -7.53
N SER A 57 5.84 18.62 -6.98
CA SER A 57 4.83 19.33 -7.77
C SER A 57 5.45 20.35 -8.73
N THR A 58 6.49 21.06 -8.30
CA THR A 58 7.24 22.02 -9.16
C THR A 58 7.91 21.29 -10.30
N VAL A 59 8.67 20.21 -10.02
CA VAL A 59 9.35 19.40 -11.04
C VAL A 59 8.34 18.82 -12.05
N PHE A 60 7.19 18.38 -11.59
CA PHE A 60 6.12 17.91 -12.47
C PHE A 60 5.62 19.00 -13.39
N GLY A 61 5.32 20.19 -12.87
CA GLY A 61 4.83 21.34 -13.64
C GLY A 61 5.85 21.79 -14.69
N ASP A 62 7.12 21.90 -14.32
CA ASP A 62 8.21 22.32 -15.23
C ASP A 62 8.39 21.29 -16.36
N ALA A 63 8.36 20.00 -16.04
CA ALA A 63 8.43 18.94 -17.05
C ALA A 63 7.22 18.97 -18.00
N GLN A 64 6.01 19.26 -17.52
CA GLN A 64 4.83 19.46 -18.38
C GLN A 64 4.98 20.67 -19.28
N THR A 65 5.51 21.77 -18.77
CA THR A 65 5.77 22.98 -19.56
C THR A 65 6.70 22.69 -20.75
N MET A 66 7.74 21.86 -20.56
CA MET A 66 8.62 21.44 -21.65
C MET A 66 7.88 20.63 -22.71
N LEU A 67 7.02 19.68 -22.31
CA LEU A 67 6.22 18.87 -23.22
C LEU A 67 5.23 19.74 -24.02
N ILE A 68 4.55 20.68 -23.35
CA ILE A 68 3.57 21.58 -23.97
C ILE A 68 4.26 22.52 -24.97
N ARG A 69 5.47 23.02 -24.66
CA ARG A 69 6.24 23.87 -25.60
C ARG A 69 6.60 23.17 -26.90
N ALA A 70 6.70 21.84 -26.91
CA ALA A 70 6.92 21.06 -28.13
C ALA A 70 5.60 20.69 -28.84
N HIS A 71 4.44 20.94 -28.23
CA HIS A 71 3.14 20.58 -28.79
C HIS A 71 2.79 21.45 -30.00
N ASN A 72 2.36 20.82 -31.07
CA ASN A 72 1.93 21.46 -32.31
C ASN A 72 3.01 22.31 -33.01
N ILE A 73 4.29 22.09 -32.73
CA ILE A 73 5.38 22.77 -33.40
C ILE A 73 5.84 21.95 -34.61
N ALA A 74 5.79 22.55 -35.77
CA ALA A 74 6.26 21.90 -37.00
C ALA A 74 7.80 21.64 -36.96
N PRO A 75 8.27 20.56 -37.60
CA PRO A 75 9.72 20.27 -37.68
C PRO A 75 10.50 21.45 -38.24
N GLY A 76 11.64 21.75 -37.65
CA GLY A 76 12.52 22.84 -38.06
C GLY A 76 12.40 24.14 -37.30
N PHE A 77 11.32 24.34 -36.52
CA PHE A 77 11.19 25.52 -35.64
C PHE A 77 12.00 25.34 -34.35
N SER A 78 12.40 26.46 -33.76
CA SER A 78 13.32 26.48 -32.61
C SER A 78 12.61 26.59 -31.24
N ASP A 79 11.31 26.74 -31.21
CA ASP A 79 10.51 26.94 -30.01
C ASP A 79 10.82 25.91 -28.91
N PRO A 80 10.93 24.60 -29.20
CA PRO A 80 11.27 23.62 -28.17
C PRO A 80 12.73 23.73 -27.68
N LYS A 81 13.63 24.26 -28.50
CA LYS A 81 15.06 24.32 -28.20
C LYS A 81 15.41 25.35 -27.12
N GLY A 82 14.57 26.33 -26.88
CA GLY A 82 14.75 27.34 -25.83
C GLY A 82 14.26 26.89 -24.44
N ALA A 83 13.80 25.66 -24.30
CA ALA A 83 13.41 25.13 -23.01
C ALA A 83 14.67 24.91 -22.16
N SER A 84 14.68 25.50 -20.97
CA SER A 84 15.76 25.33 -20.03
C SER A 84 15.66 23.98 -19.34
N TYR A 85 16.29 22.94 -19.91
CA TYR A 85 16.33 21.61 -19.31
C TYR A 85 17.14 21.59 -18.01
N TRP A 86 18.20 22.40 -17.94
CA TRP A 86 19.16 22.39 -16.82
C TRP A 86 18.51 22.72 -15.48
N PRO A 87 17.77 23.81 -15.31
CA PRO A 87 17.10 24.10 -14.05
C PRO A 87 16.14 23.01 -13.61
N THR A 88 15.38 22.42 -14.53
CA THR A 88 14.47 21.32 -14.18
C THR A 88 15.23 20.05 -13.77
N MET A 89 16.38 19.78 -14.38
CA MET A 89 17.25 18.67 -13.97
C MET A 89 17.84 18.91 -12.57
N GLU A 90 18.32 20.12 -12.29
CA GLU A 90 18.83 20.50 -10.98
C GLU A 90 17.75 20.42 -9.89
N GLN A 91 16.55 20.90 -10.18
CA GLN A 91 15.40 20.80 -9.28
C GLN A 91 14.99 19.34 -9.05
N THR A 92 15.03 18.51 -10.11
CA THR A 92 14.77 17.06 -9.98
C THR A 92 15.78 16.40 -9.05
N LEU A 93 17.05 16.71 -9.21
CA LEU A 93 18.12 16.19 -8.34
C LEU A 93 17.96 16.68 -6.89
N ALA A 94 17.61 17.94 -6.70
CA ALA A 94 17.35 18.50 -5.38
C ALA A 94 16.13 17.82 -4.71
N MET A 95 15.06 17.60 -5.46
CA MET A 95 13.88 16.85 -5.01
C MET A 95 14.26 15.42 -4.59
N LEU A 96 15.05 14.70 -5.39
CA LEU A 96 15.49 13.34 -5.05
C LEU A 96 16.36 13.29 -3.79
N LYS A 97 17.29 14.25 -3.65
CA LYS A 97 18.08 14.40 -2.41
C LYS A 97 17.20 14.68 -1.19
N SER A 98 16.16 15.50 -1.36
CA SER A 98 15.19 15.76 -0.29
C SER A 98 14.35 14.51 0.03
N PHE A 99 13.98 13.74 -0.98
CA PHE A 99 13.27 12.48 -0.81
C PHE A 99 14.11 11.42 -0.08
N ASP A 100 15.39 11.30 -0.40
CA ASP A 100 16.34 10.46 0.31
C ASP A 100 16.42 10.82 1.80
N LYS A 101 16.47 12.13 2.11
CA LYS A 101 16.38 12.60 3.50
C LYS A 101 15.06 12.20 4.17
N CYS A 102 13.93 12.28 3.44
CA CYS A 102 12.64 11.79 3.96
C CYS A 102 12.72 10.32 4.35
N LEU A 103 13.21 9.46 3.45
CA LEU A 103 13.33 8.01 3.71
C LEU A 103 14.21 7.73 4.92
N THR A 104 15.34 8.43 5.03
CA THR A 104 16.28 8.28 6.16
C THR A 104 15.65 8.75 7.48
N ALA A 105 14.81 9.77 7.45
CA ALA A 105 14.17 10.33 8.63
C ALA A 105 12.92 9.57 9.10
N LEU A 106 12.37 8.67 8.28
CA LEU A 106 11.21 7.87 8.67
C LEU A 106 11.48 7.00 9.89
N ARG A 107 10.52 6.98 10.80
CA ARG A 107 10.51 6.10 11.98
C ARG A 107 9.20 5.33 12.00
N ILE A 108 9.30 4.02 12.06
CA ILE A 108 8.16 3.12 12.10
C ILE A 108 8.00 2.57 13.51
N ASN A 109 6.77 2.59 14.03
CA ASN A 109 6.40 1.88 15.24
C ASN A 109 5.83 0.51 14.86
N PRO A 110 6.61 -0.58 14.90
CA PRO A 110 6.17 -1.88 14.42
C PRO A 110 5.02 -2.47 15.24
N LYS A 111 4.99 -2.20 16.57
CA LYS A 111 3.87 -2.65 17.41
C LYS A 111 2.56 -2.00 17.00
N ARG A 112 2.59 -0.67 16.77
CA ARG A 112 1.39 0.05 16.36
C ARG A 112 0.94 -0.32 14.95
N ALA A 113 1.89 -0.53 14.04
CA ALA A 113 1.59 -1.01 12.69
C ALA A 113 0.91 -2.38 12.71
N LEU A 114 1.43 -3.33 13.50
CA LEU A 114 0.85 -4.65 13.65
C LEU A 114 -0.53 -4.61 14.35
N GLU A 115 -0.69 -3.75 15.37
CA GLU A 115 -1.98 -3.50 16.03
C GLU A 115 -3.03 -3.08 14.99
N GLU A 116 -2.70 -2.15 14.10
CA GLU A 116 -3.61 -1.65 13.07
C GLU A 116 -3.97 -2.74 12.05
N LEU A 117 -2.99 -3.50 11.59
CA LEU A 117 -3.23 -4.64 10.70
C LEU A 117 -4.12 -5.72 11.32
N ASN A 118 -4.00 -5.95 12.63
CA ASN A 118 -4.83 -6.92 13.35
C ASN A 118 -6.24 -6.41 13.67
N LEU A 119 -6.51 -5.12 13.51
CA LEU A 119 -7.83 -4.53 13.69
C LEU A 119 -8.63 -4.46 12.38
N ASP A 120 -7.95 -4.49 11.25
CA ASP A 120 -8.57 -4.40 9.94
C ASP A 120 -8.59 -5.75 9.20
N TRP A 121 -9.48 -5.86 8.23
CA TRP A 121 -9.70 -7.06 7.44
C TRP A 121 -8.89 -7.08 6.13
N THR A 122 -7.81 -6.31 6.04
CA THR A 122 -6.93 -6.24 4.86
C THR A 122 -6.35 -7.60 4.47
N ALA A 123 -6.11 -8.49 5.44
CA ALA A 123 -5.62 -9.84 5.21
C ALA A 123 -6.67 -10.82 4.63
N SER A 124 -7.95 -10.43 4.57
CA SER A 124 -9.05 -11.34 4.19
C SER A 124 -8.95 -11.90 2.77
N GLN A 125 -8.25 -11.22 1.87
CA GLN A 125 -8.02 -11.73 0.50
C GLN A 125 -7.21 -13.03 0.50
N GLU A 126 -6.26 -13.21 1.42
CA GLU A 126 -5.46 -14.44 1.51
C GLU A 126 -6.32 -15.68 1.72
N VAL A 127 -7.49 -15.54 2.35
CA VAL A 127 -8.47 -16.65 2.45
C VAL A 127 -8.87 -17.16 1.07
N ALA A 128 -9.19 -16.24 0.15
CA ALA A 128 -9.57 -16.59 -1.23
C ALA A 128 -8.37 -17.15 -2.01
N ASP A 129 -7.19 -16.56 -1.82
CA ASP A 129 -5.96 -16.97 -2.50
C ASP A 129 -5.54 -18.39 -2.08
N VAL A 130 -5.59 -18.72 -0.79
CA VAL A 130 -5.31 -20.07 -0.26
C VAL A 130 -6.34 -21.08 -0.77
N LEU A 131 -7.64 -20.76 -0.74
CA LEU A 131 -8.69 -21.62 -1.26
C LEU A 131 -8.49 -21.93 -2.74
N MET A 132 -8.08 -20.95 -3.54
CA MET A 132 -7.76 -21.14 -4.95
C MET A 132 -6.49 -21.97 -5.15
N ARG A 133 -5.42 -21.60 -4.48
CA ARG A 133 -4.08 -22.17 -4.66
C ARG A 133 -3.99 -23.62 -4.18
N GLU A 134 -4.49 -23.89 -3.00
CA GLU A 134 -4.32 -25.19 -2.35
C GLU A 134 -5.50 -26.12 -2.60
N TYR A 135 -6.72 -25.59 -2.62
CA TYR A 135 -7.94 -26.39 -2.71
C TYR A 135 -8.66 -26.31 -4.06
N LYS A 136 -8.07 -25.57 -5.04
CA LYS A 136 -8.58 -25.46 -6.42
C LYS A 136 -10.01 -24.88 -6.50
N LEU A 137 -10.43 -24.14 -5.47
CA LEU A 137 -11.71 -23.43 -5.53
C LEU A 137 -11.59 -22.25 -6.52
N PRO A 138 -12.59 -21.99 -7.38
CA PRO A 138 -12.59 -20.81 -8.22
C PRO A 138 -12.42 -19.53 -7.38
N PHE A 139 -11.50 -18.64 -7.76
CA PHE A 139 -11.16 -17.43 -6.99
C PHE A 139 -12.41 -16.61 -6.63
N ARG A 140 -13.33 -16.43 -7.57
CA ARG A 140 -14.57 -15.67 -7.35
C ARG A 140 -15.40 -16.22 -6.20
N VAL A 141 -15.50 -17.53 -6.08
CA VAL A 141 -16.24 -18.19 -4.98
C VAL A 141 -15.53 -17.99 -3.65
N GLY A 142 -14.19 -18.18 -3.63
CA GLY A 142 -13.35 -17.91 -2.46
C GLY A 142 -13.41 -16.44 -2.02
N HIS A 143 -13.38 -15.50 -2.96
CA HIS A 143 -13.50 -14.07 -2.70
C HIS A 143 -14.89 -13.72 -2.11
N HIS A 144 -15.97 -14.31 -2.65
CA HIS A 144 -17.30 -14.09 -2.08
C HIS A 144 -17.41 -14.65 -0.65
N PHE A 145 -16.84 -15.83 -0.40
CA PHE A 145 -16.74 -16.37 0.96
C PHE A 145 -16.01 -15.40 1.90
N ALA A 146 -14.82 -14.91 1.50
CA ALA A 146 -14.08 -13.92 2.29
C ALA A 146 -14.90 -12.65 2.54
N SER A 147 -15.61 -12.16 1.54
CA SER A 147 -16.51 -11.00 1.66
C SER A 147 -17.63 -11.22 2.66
N GLN A 148 -18.27 -12.39 2.67
CA GLN A 148 -19.31 -12.73 3.64
C GLN A 148 -18.76 -12.85 5.07
N VAL A 149 -17.55 -13.41 5.22
CA VAL A 149 -16.84 -13.44 6.51
C VAL A 149 -16.61 -12.03 7.05
N VAL A 150 -16.09 -11.13 6.21
CA VAL A 150 -15.87 -9.72 6.58
C VAL A 150 -17.20 -9.01 6.90
N GLY A 151 -18.24 -9.24 6.11
CA GLY A 151 -19.58 -8.68 6.35
C GLY A 151 -20.13 -9.10 7.73
N TYR A 152 -20.07 -10.38 8.03
CA TYR A 152 -20.49 -10.91 9.34
C TYR A 152 -19.66 -10.31 10.48
N ALA A 153 -18.34 -10.27 10.32
CA ALA A 153 -17.45 -9.74 11.33
C ALA A 153 -17.71 -8.27 11.65
N ARG A 154 -17.95 -7.44 10.62
CA ARG A 154 -18.27 -6.02 10.80
C ARG A 154 -19.58 -5.79 11.54
N THR A 155 -20.61 -6.60 11.28
CA THR A 155 -21.89 -6.49 11.96
C THR A 155 -21.84 -6.92 13.42
N HIS A 156 -20.85 -7.75 13.80
CA HIS A 156 -20.69 -8.29 15.15
C HIS A 156 -19.46 -7.72 15.88
N ASP A 157 -18.77 -6.74 15.31
CA ASP A 157 -17.53 -6.14 15.85
C ASP A 157 -16.44 -7.19 16.20
N ILE A 158 -16.24 -8.15 15.29
CA ILE A 158 -15.27 -9.23 15.46
C ILE A 158 -13.98 -8.88 14.74
N LYS A 159 -12.84 -9.03 15.42
CA LYS A 159 -11.51 -8.86 14.82
C LYS A 159 -11.12 -10.11 14.01
N PRO A 160 -10.20 -9.95 13.00
CA PRO A 160 -9.81 -11.07 12.14
C PRO A 160 -9.39 -12.34 12.89
N LEU A 161 -8.48 -12.21 13.87
CA LEU A 161 -7.94 -13.36 14.61
C LEU A 161 -8.93 -13.98 15.61
N ASP A 162 -9.98 -13.24 15.99
CA ASP A 162 -11.01 -13.69 16.93
C ASP A 162 -12.22 -14.32 16.19
N PHE A 163 -12.18 -14.40 14.85
CA PHE A 163 -13.31 -14.89 14.08
C PHE A 163 -13.63 -16.35 14.39
N PRO A 164 -14.89 -16.69 14.75
CA PRO A 164 -15.28 -18.05 15.11
C PRO A 164 -15.20 -18.99 13.89
N TYR A 165 -14.40 -20.02 13.98
CA TYR A 165 -14.26 -21.00 12.89
C TYR A 165 -15.56 -21.73 12.57
N ALA A 166 -16.43 -21.94 13.55
CA ALA A 166 -17.76 -22.52 13.34
C ALA A 166 -18.61 -21.66 12.37
N GLU A 167 -18.56 -20.33 12.53
CA GLU A 167 -19.23 -19.40 11.62
C GLU A 167 -18.59 -19.37 10.22
N ALA A 168 -17.27 -19.48 10.14
CA ALA A 168 -16.59 -19.61 8.86
C ALA A 168 -17.09 -20.83 8.08
N LYS A 169 -17.24 -21.98 8.74
CA LYS A 169 -17.79 -23.19 8.12
C LYS A 169 -19.24 -23.01 7.65
N ARG A 170 -20.06 -22.36 8.46
CA ARG A 170 -21.47 -22.08 8.11
C ARG A 170 -21.55 -21.19 6.86
N ILE A 171 -20.85 -20.07 6.88
CA ILE A 171 -20.81 -19.10 5.77
C ILE A 171 -20.27 -19.77 4.49
N TYR A 172 -19.19 -20.54 4.62
CA TYR A 172 -18.64 -21.27 3.48
C TYR A 172 -19.66 -22.23 2.86
N SER A 173 -20.36 -23.03 3.69
CA SER A 173 -21.40 -23.94 3.21
C SER A 173 -22.54 -23.21 2.48
N GLU A 174 -22.95 -22.05 2.95
CA GLU A 174 -23.98 -21.24 2.31
C GLU A 174 -23.52 -20.70 0.94
N VAL A 175 -22.30 -20.17 0.87
CA VAL A 175 -21.71 -19.65 -0.37
C VAL A 175 -21.56 -20.78 -1.41
N ILE A 176 -21.06 -21.95 -1.02
CA ILE A 176 -20.92 -23.08 -1.94
C ILE A 176 -22.28 -23.52 -2.48
N LYS A 177 -23.29 -23.64 -1.62
CA LYS A 177 -24.64 -24.05 -2.04
C LYS A 177 -25.28 -23.05 -3.01
N SER A 178 -25.00 -21.76 -2.86
CA SER A 178 -25.59 -20.74 -3.70
C SER A 178 -24.85 -20.50 -5.00
N GLU A 179 -23.51 -20.50 -4.98
CA GLU A 179 -22.69 -20.06 -6.13
C GLU A 179 -21.89 -21.17 -6.80
N TYR A 180 -21.67 -22.29 -6.12
CA TYR A 180 -20.90 -23.42 -6.64
C TYR A 180 -21.53 -24.76 -6.20
N PRO A 181 -22.79 -25.05 -6.61
CA PRO A 181 -23.56 -26.20 -6.09
C PRO A 181 -22.91 -27.56 -6.31
N THR A 182 -21.98 -27.68 -7.28
CA THR A 182 -21.21 -28.89 -7.55
C THR A 182 -20.00 -29.06 -6.61
N GLY A 183 -19.68 -28.02 -5.84
CA GLY A 183 -18.56 -28.03 -4.90
C GLY A 183 -18.88 -28.71 -3.57
N ASN A 184 -17.84 -29.06 -2.82
CA ASN A 184 -18.00 -29.61 -1.48
C ASN A 184 -18.38 -28.48 -0.49
N PRO A 185 -19.52 -28.56 0.21
CA PRO A 185 -19.97 -27.51 1.13
C PRO A 185 -19.18 -27.47 2.46
N ASN A 186 -18.27 -28.41 2.68
CA ASN A 186 -17.42 -28.41 3.85
C ASN A 186 -16.18 -27.56 3.61
N LEU A 187 -15.90 -26.60 4.51
CA LEU A 187 -14.68 -25.79 4.43
C LEU A 187 -13.45 -26.71 4.46
N PRO A 188 -12.60 -26.71 3.40
CA PRO A 188 -11.55 -27.72 3.27
C PRO A 188 -10.32 -27.41 4.13
N MET A 189 -10.16 -26.16 4.64
CA MET A 189 -9.04 -25.77 5.50
C MET A 189 -9.38 -26.03 6.97
N SER A 190 -8.36 -26.35 7.76
CA SER A 190 -8.50 -26.49 9.23
C SER A 190 -8.67 -25.11 9.89
N GLU A 191 -9.05 -25.12 11.19
CA GLU A 191 -9.12 -23.87 11.97
C GLU A 191 -7.79 -23.15 12.04
N GLU A 192 -6.69 -23.88 12.20
CA GLU A 192 -5.33 -23.32 12.22
C GLU A 192 -4.97 -22.67 10.88
N GLN A 193 -5.26 -23.35 9.77
CA GLN A 193 -5.05 -22.80 8.44
C GLN A 193 -5.91 -21.55 8.19
N PHE A 194 -7.18 -21.58 8.58
CA PHE A 194 -8.07 -20.42 8.46
C PHE A 194 -7.55 -19.23 9.26
N LYS A 195 -7.12 -19.42 10.49
CA LYS A 195 -6.52 -18.35 11.32
C LYS A 195 -5.19 -17.86 10.74
N ALA A 196 -4.38 -18.74 10.17
CA ALA A 196 -3.13 -18.36 9.52
C ALA A 196 -3.37 -17.43 8.30
N THR A 197 -4.45 -17.65 7.53
CA THR A 197 -4.82 -16.76 6.40
C THR A 197 -5.30 -15.38 6.84
N LEU A 198 -5.64 -15.20 8.10
CA LEU A 198 -6.04 -13.91 8.68
C LEU A 198 -4.91 -13.27 9.50
N ASN A 199 -3.76 -13.94 9.62
CA ASN A 199 -2.61 -13.44 10.37
C ASN A 199 -1.59 -12.77 9.45
N PRO A 200 -1.41 -11.44 9.49
CA PRO A 200 -0.48 -10.72 8.62
C PRO A 200 0.97 -11.23 8.70
N ILE A 201 1.42 -11.69 9.89
CA ILE A 201 2.79 -12.20 10.08
C ILE A 201 2.96 -13.51 9.32
N GLU A 202 2.00 -14.43 9.40
CA GLU A 202 2.07 -15.71 8.70
C GLU A 202 1.97 -15.52 7.18
N ILE A 203 1.15 -14.59 6.73
CA ILE A 203 1.04 -14.23 5.30
C ILE A 203 2.39 -13.75 4.76
N ILE A 204 3.05 -12.80 5.45
CA ILE A 204 4.35 -12.27 5.02
C ILE A 204 5.43 -13.36 5.00
N LYS A 205 5.45 -14.24 6.01
CA LYS A 205 6.38 -15.37 6.03
C LYS A 205 6.19 -16.31 4.83
N ASN A 206 4.94 -16.65 4.53
CA ASN A 206 4.61 -17.53 3.41
C ASN A 206 4.95 -16.89 2.05
N LEU A 207 4.66 -15.60 1.86
CA LEU A 207 5.04 -14.85 0.65
C LEU A 207 6.56 -14.78 0.48
N SER A 208 7.30 -14.55 1.55
CA SER A 208 8.77 -14.50 1.51
C SER A 208 9.38 -15.86 1.11
N LEU A 209 8.81 -16.97 1.59
CA LEU A 209 9.23 -18.31 1.22
C LEU A 209 8.96 -18.62 -0.27
N ILE A 210 7.85 -18.16 -0.83
CA ILE A 210 7.53 -18.30 -2.26
C ILE A 210 8.54 -17.53 -3.11
N HIS A 211 8.93 -16.33 -2.72
CA HIS A 211 9.94 -15.54 -3.43
C HIS A 211 11.35 -16.14 -3.35
N ILE A 212 11.69 -16.83 -2.27
CA ILE A 212 12.98 -17.51 -2.11
C ILE A 212 13.02 -18.82 -2.89
N SER A 213 11.91 -19.54 -2.99
CA SER A 213 11.83 -20.83 -3.69
C SER A 213 11.62 -20.74 -5.21
N GLU A 214 11.22 -19.57 -5.74
CA GLU A 214 11.02 -19.34 -7.18
C GLU A 214 11.86 -18.15 -7.76
N PRO A 215 13.15 -18.00 -7.49
CA PRO A 215 13.95 -16.95 -8.12
C PRO A 215 14.14 -17.17 -9.64
N THR A 216 13.78 -18.33 -10.14
CA THR A 216 14.09 -18.76 -11.53
C THR A 216 13.08 -18.28 -12.56
N ARG A 217 11.86 -17.90 -12.19
CA ARG A 217 10.86 -17.43 -13.17
C ARG A 217 11.06 -16.00 -13.64
N LEU A 218 11.65 -15.13 -12.82
CA LEU A 218 11.97 -13.75 -13.22
C LEU A 218 13.24 -13.64 -14.07
N ALA A 219 14.17 -14.60 -13.95
CA ALA A 219 15.40 -14.66 -14.76
C ALA A 219 15.18 -15.20 -16.20
N LEU A 220 14.00 -15.71 -16.52
CA LEU A 220 13.66 -16.23 -17.85
C LEU A 220 12.89 -15.23 -18.72
N ILE A 221 12.66 -14.00 -18.22
CA ILE A 221 11.93 -12.93 -18.94
C ILE A 221 12.87 -11.74 -19.27
N SER A 222 14.17 -11.84 -18.95
CA SER A 222 15.19 -10.84 -19.31
C SER A 222 15.94 -11.24 -20.56
#